data_6a4bc0ff137581a14377749f5ef12826
#
_entry.id   6a4bc0ff137581a14377749f5ef12826
#
_cell.length_a   1.000
_cell.length_b   1.000
_cell.length_c   1.000
_cell.angle_alpha   90.00
_cell.angle_beta   90.00
_cell.angle_gamma   90.00
#
_symmetry.space_group_name_H-M   'P 1'
#
loop_
_entity.id
_entity.type
_entity.pdbx_description
1 polymer ?
#
loop_
_entity_poly.entity_id
_entity_poly.type
_entity_poly.pdbx_seq_one_letter_code
_entity_poly.pdbx_strand_id
1 'polypeptide(L)'
;VGFDLKYNLNTRTSLDISYNPDFGQVEVDPADINISYYETYLSEKRPFFTENSMMFSLPIEIFYSRRIGEFKDLNNYNIEIPTTIDYAAKISGKEDNGFSFGFISALTSNKINENISISPYIDNNKYNVLRLKQDILDGNSFIGLMASNYSGLRGRYETLESNVYEEEANNILDVSTYSIDSKHNLFDNRL
;
A
#
# COMPACT_ATOMS: atom_id res chain seq x y z
N VAL A 1 19.53 3.87 -8.87
CA VAL A 1 18.92 4.74 -9.90
C VAL A 1 17.50 4.29 -10.09
N GLY A 2 16.53 5.15 -9.83
CA GLY A 2 15.11 4.92 -10.03
C GLY A 2 14.59 5.62 -11.29
N PHE A 3 13.38 5.27 -11.69
CA PHE A 3 12.68 5.86 -12.83
C PHE A 3 11.19 6.00 -12.52
N ASP A 4 10.66 7.19 -12.77
CA ASP A 4 9.25 7.51 -12.63
C ASP A 4 8.70 7.98 -13.97
N LEU A 5 7.57 7.41 -14.40
CA LEU A 5 6.85 7.78 -15.60
C LEU A 5 5.42 8.13 -15.24
N LYS A 6 4.99 9.31 -15.66
CA LYS A 6 3.60 9.72 -15.61
C LYS A 6 3.09 9.96 -17.02
N TYR A 7 2.03 9.30 -17.38
CA TYR A 7 1.40 9.41 -18.69
C TYR A 7 -0.10 9.64 -18.58
N ASN A 8 -0.57 10.75 -19.13
CA ASN A 8 -1.99 11.03 -19.21
C ASN A 8 -2.56 10.36 -20.47
N LEU A 9 -3.32 9.30 -20.27
CA LEU A 9 -4.01 8.58 -21.35
C LEU A 9 -5.06 9.47 -22.03
N ASN A 10 -5.70 10.30 -21.24
CA ASN A 10 -6.62 11.34 -21.68
C ASN A 10 -6.68 12.45 -20.61
N THR A 11 -7.57 13.43 -20.76
CA THR A 11 -7.71 14.55 -19.80
C THR A 11 -8.18 14.14 -18.41
N ARG A 12 -8.60 12.88 -18.22
CA ARG A 12 -9.23 12.39 -16.99
C ARG A 12 -8.62 11.11 -16.45
N THR A 13 -7.75 10.47 -17.22
CA THR A 13 -7.14 9.20 -16.84
C THR A 13 -5.63 9.33 -16.89
N SER A 14 -4.98 9.02 -15.77
CA SER A 14 -3.53 8.98 -15.64
C SER A 14 -3.02 7.58 -15.37
N LEU A 15 -1.86 7.28 -15.90
CA LEU A 15 -1.04 6.11 -15.62
C LEU A 15 0.27 6.58 -15.04
N ASP A 16 0.58 6.13 -13.83
CA ASP A 16 1.83 6.40 -13.13
C ASP A 16 2.57 5.08 -12.96
N ILE A 17 3.83 5.03 -13.37
CA ILE A 17 4.71 3.87 -13.21
C ILE A 17 5.98 4.32 -12.52
N SER A 18 6.39 3.57 -11.51
CA SER A 18 7.61 3.81 -10.76
C SER A 18 8.43 2.53 -10.69
N TYR A 19 9.70 2.64 -11.00
CA TYR A 19 10.68 1.55 -10.92
C TYR A 19 11.82 1.94 -10.00
N ASN A 20 12.07 1.14 -8.97
CA ASN A 20 13.08 1.37 -7.94
C ASN A 20 13.09 2.84 -7.47
N PRO A 21 11.94 3.37 -7.03
CA PRO A 21 11.83 4.78 -6.68
C PRO A 21 12.77 5.15 -5.53
N ASP A 22 13.40 6.31 -5.67
CA ASP A 22 14.19 6.89 -4.60
C ASP A 22 13.33 7.84 -3.76
N PHE A 23 12.92 7.37 -2.59
CA PHE A 23 12.19 8.21 -1.63
C PHE A 23 13.10 8.93 -0.64
N GLY A 24 14.41 8.95 -0.86
CA GLY A 24 15.38 9.61 0.01
C GLY A 24 15.18 11.11 0.16
N GLN A 25 14.40 11.74 -0.74
CA GLN A 25 14.02 13.16 -0.65
C GLN A 25 12.70 13.39 0.11
N VAL A 26 12.02 12.30 0.49
CA VAL A 26 10.81 12.42 1.30
C VAL A 26 11.21 12.78 2.72
N GLU A 27 10.54 13.79 3.28
CA GLU A 27 10.78 14.22 4.66
C GLU A 27 10.70 13.04 5.63
N VAL A 28 11.74 12.88 6.44
CA VAL A 28 11.81 11.81 7.44
C VAL A 28 10.67 11.98 8.43
N ASP A 29 10.00 10.90 8.75
CA ASP A 29 8.95 10.91 9.76
C ASP A 29 9.55 11.23 11.14
N PRO A 30 8.82 11.96 11.98
CA PRO A 30 9.27 12.23 13.33
C PRO A 30 9.51 10.92 14.06
N ALA A 31 10.64 10.82 14.78
CA ALA A 31 10.93 9.68 15.65
C ALA A 31 9.89 9.68 16.78
N ASP A 32 8.89 8.83 16.65
CA ASP A 32 7.87 8.61 17.66
C ASP A 32 8.09 7.24 18.32
N ILE A 33 8.19 7.25 19.65
CA ILE A 33 8.28 5.99 20.42
C ILE A 33 6.86 5.53 20.69
N ASN A 34 6.35 4.67 19.85
CA ASN A 34 5.05 4.07 20.04
C ASN A 34 5.10 3.00 21.14
N ILE A 35 4.63 3.36 22.35
CA ILE A 35 4.44 2.44 23.48
C ILE A 35 3.03 1.81 23.52
N SER A 36 2.20 2.05 22.51
CA SER A 36 0.86 1.49 22.41
C SER A 36 0.87 0.17 21.63
N TYR A 37 -0.17 -0.65 21.82
CA TYR A 37 -0.40 -1.86 21.02
C TYR A 37 -0.93 -1.55 19.61
N TYR A 38 -1.22 -0.29 19.31
CA TYR A 38 -1.80 0.12 18.04
C TYR A 38 -0.73 0.72 17.14
N GLU A 39 -0.83 0.47 15.85
CA GLU A 39 0.02 1.06 14.83
C GLU A 39 -0.13 2.58 14.80
N THR A 40 1.00 3.30 14.76
CA THR A 40 0.98 4.76 14.57
C THR A 40 0.67 5.05 13.11
N TYR A 41 -0.40 5.80 12.88
CA TYR A 41 -0.76 6.24 11.53
C TYR A 41 0.04 7.48 11.15
N LEU A 42 0.91 7.32 10.17
CA LEU A 42 1.69 8.41 9.57
C LEU A 42 1.09 8.81 8.23
N SER A 43 1.04 10.11 7.94
CA SER A 43 0.57 10.58 6.65
C SER A 43 1.47 10.11 5.51
N GLU A 44 0.88 9.74 4.38
CA GLU A 44 1.64 9.39 3.17
C GLU A 44 2.33 10.63 2.61
N LYS A 45 3.62 10.52 2.33
CA LYS A 45 4.44 11.62 1.79
C LYS A 45 5.04 11.29 0.41
N ARG A 46 5.02 10.03 0.01
CA ARG A 46 5.59 9.58 -1.26
C ARG A 46 4.71 10.04 -2.42
N PRO A 47 5.26 10.80 -3.40
CA PRO A 47 4.47 11.42 -4.47
C PRO A 47 3.60 10.43 -5.24
N PHE A 48 4.14 9.24 -5.54
CA PHE A 48 3.40 8.18 -6.23
C PHE A 48 2.07 7.83 -5.53
N PHE A 49 2.04 7.77 -4.21
CA PHE A 49 0.85 7.40 -3.44
C PHE A 49 -0.03 8.59 -3.06
N THR A 50 0.53 9.80 -2.95
CA THR A 50 -0.24 11.00 -2.60
C THR A 50 -1.06 11.53 -3.76
N GLU A 51 -0.57 11.39 -4.98
CA GLU A 51 -1.31 11.80 -6.18
C GLU A 51 -2.57 10.94 -6.36
N ASN A 52 -3.70 11.61 -6.54
CA ASN A 52 -5.03 10.97 -6.67
C ASN A 52 -5.40 10.04 -5.49
N SER A 53 -4.78 10.21 -4.31
CA SER A 53 -5.00 9.37 -3.13
C SER A 53 -6.46 9.37 -2.67
N MET A 54 -7.19 10.46 -2.86
CA MET A 54 -8.61 10.59 -2.51
C MET A 54 -9.47 9.52 -3.21
N MET A 55 -9.02 9.00 -4.35
CA MET A 55 -9.71 7.90 -5.04
C MET A 55 -9.75 6.64 -4.18
N PHE A 56 -8.69 6.37 -3.41
CA PHE A 56 -8.53 5.17 -2.58
C PHE A 56 -8.95 5.38 -1.12
N SER A 57 -9.44 6.57 -0.78
CA SER A 57 -9.92 6.88 0.57
C SER A 57 -11.29 6.26 0.82
N LEU A 58 -11.48 5.72 2.02
CA LEU A 58 -12.70 5.12 2.52
C LEU A 58 -13.03 5.70 3.90
N PRO A 59 -14.31 5.67 4.33
CA PRO A 59 -14.67 6.05 5.68
C PRO A 59 -14.00 5.21 6.78
N ILE A 60 -13.67 3.96 6.46
CA ILE A 60 -12.88 3.05 7.30
C ILE A 60 -11.62 2.72 6.51
N GLU A 61 -10.44 2.99 7.07
CA GLU A 61 -9.17 2.74 6.40
C GLU A 61 -8.87 1.24 6.35
N ILE A 62 -9.20 0.61 5.24
CA ILE A 62 -8.85 -0.78 4.93
C ILE A 62 -7.60 -0.87 4.05
N PHE A 63 -7.20 0.23 3.46
CA PHE A 63 -5.98 0.35 2.66
C PHE A 63 -5.11 1.48 3.21
N TYR A 64 -3.91 1.13 3.62
CA TYR A 64 -2.90 2.06 4.11
C TYR A 64 -1.64 1.92 3.26
N SER A 65 -1.40 2.89 2.38
CA SER A 65 -0.32 2.86 1.38
C SER A 65 1.07 2.73 1.97
N ARG A 66 1.28 3.25 3.18
CA ARG A 66 2.56 3.18 3.90
C ARG A 66 3.02 1.74 4.17
N ARG A 67 2.10 0.79 4.25
CA ARG A 67 2.45 -0.63 4.38
C ARG A 67 3.16 -1.19 3.14
N ILE A 68 3.04 -0.51 1.99
CA ILE A 68 3.80 -0.86 0.80
C ILE A 68 5.22 -0.30 0.96
N GLY A 69 6.20 -1.17 1.12
CA GLY A 69 7.60 -0.80 1.37
C GLY A 69 7.97 -0.71 2.85
N GLU A 70 7.08 -1.14 3.75
CA GLU A 70 7.33 -1.28 5.18
C GLU A 70 7.07 -2.73 5.59
N PHE A 71 8.01 -3.34 6.27
CA PHE A 71 7.84 -4.67 6.83
C PHE A 71 7.98 -4.58 8.34
N LYS A 72 6.98 -5.08 9.06
CA LYS A 72 7.03 -5.21 10.52
C LYS A 72 7.21 -6.67 10.89
N ASP A 73 8.29 -6.97 11.61
CA ASP A 73 8.44 -8.28 12.21
C ASP A 73 7.48 -8.43 13.40
N LEU A 74 6.58 -9.40 13.30
CA LEU A 74 5.58 -9.70 14.33
C LEU A 74 6.10 -10.63 15.43
N ASN A 75 7.32 -11.13 15.31
CA ASN A 75 7.87 -12.13 16.23
C ASN A 75 8.87 -11.54 17.24
N ASN A 76 8.41 -10.73 18.19
CA ASN A 76 9.10 -10.30 19.43
C ASN A 76 10.05 -9.10 19.39
N TYR A 77 10.44 -8.59 18.25
CA TYR A 77 11.24 -7.37 18.19
C TYR A 77 10.55 -6.41 17.25
N ASN A 78 10.21 -5.21 17.71
CA ASN A 78 9.71 -4.12 16.87
C ASN A 78 10.82 -3.63 15.90
N ILE A 79 11.41 -4.55 15.17
CA ILE A 79 12.42 -4.22 14.16
C ILE A 79 11.64 -3.95 12.87
N GLU A 80 11.58 -2.68 12.50
CA GLU A 80 11.10 -2.26 11.20
C GLU A 80 12.23 -2.48 10.19
N ILE A 81 12.01 -3.38 9.24
CA ILE A 81 12.95 -3.61 8.16
C ILE A 81 12.43 -2.83 6.95
N PRO A 82 13.14 -1.79 6.51
CA PRO A 82 12.76 -1.08 5.32
C PRO A 82 12.85 -2.01 4.10
N THR A 83 11.74 -2.21 3.43
CA THR A 83 11.71 -2.90 2.14
C THR A 83 11.79 -1.88 1.02
N THR A 84 12.39 -2.28 -0.10
CA THR A 84 12.43 -1.40 -1.29
C THR A 84 11.25 -1.74 -2.19
N ILE A 85 10.64 -0.70 -2.76
CA ILE A 85 9.67 -0.89 -3.83
C ILE A 85 10.47 -1.11 -5.12
N ASP A 86 10.35 -2.29 -5.72
CA ASP A 86 11.02 -2.58 -6.99
C ASP A 86 10.28 -1.92 -8.13
N TYR A 87 8.96 -2.06 -8.16
CA TYR A 87 8.12 -1.31 -9.08
C TYR A 87 6.72 -1.11 -8.49
N ALA A 88 6.09 -0.05 -8.95
CA ALA A 88 4.70 0.23 -8.68
C ALA A 88 4.05 0.81 -9.94
N ALA A 89 2.79 0.45 -10.17
CA ALA A 89 1.97 1.00 -11.23
C ALA A 89 0.63 1.41 -10.67
N LYS A 90 0.14 2.57 -11.08
CA LYS A 90 -1.15 3.10 -10.70
C LYS A 90 -1.86 3.66 -11.92
N ILE A 91 -3.09 3.26 -12.12
CA ILE A 91 -3.99 3.89 -13.07
C ILE A 91 -5.20 4.43 -12.33
N SER A 92 -5.60 5.64 -12.62
CA SER A 92 -6.79 6.23 -12.03
C SER A 92 -7.48 7.15 -13.02
N GLY A 93 -8.80 7.20 -12.94
CA GLY A 93 -9.61 8.02 -13.82
C GLY A 93 -11.02 8.26 -13.31
N LYS A 94 -11.66 9.29 -13.92
CA LYS A 94 -13.06 9.61 -13.70
C LYS A 94 -13.73 9.94 -15.04
N GLU A 95 -14.78 9.21 -15.37
CA GLU A 95 -15.55 9.39 -16.59
C GLU A 95 -16.68 10.42 -16.40
N ASP A 96 -17.22 10.93 -17.51
CA ASP A 96 -18.30 11.92 -17.52
C ASP A 96 -19.60 11.43 -16.89
N ASN A 97 -19.83 10.13 -16.95
CA ASN A 97 -21.02 9.48 -16.37
C ASN A 97 -20.91 9.31 -14.85
N GLY A 98 -19.90 9.91 -14.22
CA GLY A 98 -19.62 9.81 -12.78
C GLY A 98 -18.94 8.52 -12.34
N PHE A 99 -18.59 7.63 -13.27
CA PHE A 99 -17.81 6.45 -12.94
C PHE A 99 -16.36 6.83 -12.70
N SER A 100 -15.81 6.37 -11.58
CA SER A 100 -14.40 6.59 -11.20
C SER A 100 -13.77 5.24 -10.88
N PHE A 101 -12.51 5.09 -11.28
CA PHE A 101 -11.76 3.86 -11.05
C PHE A 101 -10.32 4.17 -10.67
N GLY A 102 -9.75 3.29 -9.86
CA GLY A 102 -8.34 3.32 -9.50
C GLY A 102 -7.82 1.90 -9.31
N PHE A 103 -6.61 1.65 -9.79
CA PHE A 103 -5.90 0.41 -9.57
C PHE A 103 -4.45 0.70 -9.22
N ILE A 104 -3.95 0.08 -8.16
CA ILE A 104 -2.54 0.11 -7.74
C ILE A 104 -2.03 -1.31 -7.72
N SER A 105 -0.86 -1.53 -8.30
CA SER A 105 -0.09 -2.76 -8.16
C SER A 105 1.34 -2.40 -7.77
N ALA A 106 1.88 -3.04 -6.74
CA ALA A 106 3.24 -2.83 -6.30
C ALA A 106 3.92 -4.15 -5.95
N LEU A 107 5.21 -4.21 -6.22
CA LEU A 107 6.11 -5.28 -5.82
C LEU A 107 7.20 -4.69 -4.95
N THR A 108 7.45 -5.32 -3.82
CA THR A 108 8.55 -4.93 -2.93
C THR A 108 9.48 -6.09 -2.72
N SER A 109 10.77 -5.80 -2.59
CA SER A 109 11.79 -6.77 -2.21
C SER A 109 12.59 -6.28 -1.01
N ASN A 110 13.21 -7.21 -0.29
CA ASN A 110 14.13 -6.86 0.77
C ASN A 110 15.53 -6.83 0.21
N LYS A 111 16.16 -5.67 0.26
CA LYS A 111 17.59 -5.57 0.05
C LYS A 111 18.26 -5.81 1.39
N ILE A 112 18.82 -7.00 1.54
CA ILE A 112 19.62 -7.35 2.70
C ILE A 112 20.81 -6.42 2.77
N ASN A 113 20.97 -5.75 3.88
CA ASN A 113 22.22 -5.08 4.20
C ASN A 113 23.21 -6.19 4.59
N GLU A 114 24.25 -6.44 3.79
CA GLU A 114 25.25 -7.51 3.97
C GLU A 114 25.93 -7.52 5.34
N ASN A 115 25.73 -6.47 6.14
CA ASN A 115 26.30 -6.32 7.48
C ASN A 115 25.41 -6.88 8.61
N ILE A 116 24.22 -7.38 8.30
CA ILE A 116 23.35 -7.99 9.30
C ILE A 116 23.36 -9.49 9.01
N SER A 117 24.02 -10.27 9.87
CA SER A 117 24.07 -11.75 9.81
C SER A 117 22.72 -12.41 10.12
N ILE A 118 21.65 -11.81 9.71
CA ILE A 118 20.30 -12.37 9.73
C ILE A 118 20.04 -12.78 8.30
N SER A 119 19.84 -14.07 8.05
CA SER A 119 19.42 -14.57 6.73
C SER A 119 17.93 -14.35 6.59
N PRO A 120 17.49 -13.27 5.96
CA PRO A 120 16.07 -13.09 5.69
C PRO A 120 15.77 -13.77 4.35
N TYR A 121 15.14 -14.90 4.40
CA TYR A 121 14.41 -15.43 3.26
C TYR A 121 13.15 -14.59 3.11
N ILE A 122 13.24 -13.46 2.46
CA ILE A 122 12.07 -12.63 2.21
C ILE A 122 11.93 -12.51 0.70
N ASP A 123 10.94 -13.21 0.21
CA ASP A 123 10.50 -13.09 -1.17
C ASP A 123 9.74 -11.78 -1.41
N ASN A 124 9.53 -11.51 -2.66
CA ASN A 124 8.83 -10.35 -3.15
C ASN A 124 7.40 -10.29 -2.63
N ASN A 125 7.04 -9.22 -1.96
CA ASN A 125 5.66 -8.98 -1.55
C ASN A 125 4.91 -8.24 -2.65
N LYS A 126 3.71 -8.72 -2.96
CA LYS A 126 2.82 -8.15 -3.97
C LYS A 126 1.62 -7.49 -3.29
N TYR A 127 1.32 -6.30 -3.74
CA TYR A 127 0.18 -5.52 -3.29
C TYR A 127 -0.67 -5.15 -4.50
N ASN A 128 -1.96 -5.43 -4.44
CA ASN A 128 -2.91 -5.02 -5.46
C ASN A 128 -4.10 -4.36 -4.80
N VAL A 129 -4.53 -3.22 -5.33
CA VAL A 129 -5.68 -2.49 -4.80
C VAL A 129 -6.52 -2.01 -5.98
N LEU A 130 -7.80 -2.36 -5.96
CA LEU A 130 -8.80 -1.91 -6.93
C LEU A 130 -9.85 -1.08 -6.21
N ARG A 131 -10.16 0.08 -6.77
CA ARG A 131 -11.24 0.95 -6.33
C ARG A 131 -12.14 1.29 -7.50
N LEU A 132 -13.44 1.06 -7.33
CA LEU A 132 -14.48 1.47 -8.26
C LEU A 132 -15.48 2.33 -7.51
N LYS A 133 -15.95 3.39 -8.13
CA LYS A 133 -16.93 4.31 -7.55
C LYS A 133 -17.85 4.83 -8.63
N GLN A 134 -19.15 4.83 -8.35
CA GLN A 134 -20.18 5.42 -9.22
C GLN A 134 -20.86 6.55 -8.47
N ASP A 135 -20.75 7.76 -9.00
CA ASP A 135 -21.53 8.90 -8.56
C ASP A 135 -22.97 8.73 -9.03
N ILE A 136 -23.91 9.03 -8.15
CA ILE A 136 -25.36 8.99 -8.38
C ILE A 136 -26.00 10.29 -7.90
N LEU A 137 -27.22 10.56 -8.31
CA LEU A 137 -27.95 11.78 -7.93
C LEU A 137 -27.15 13.06 -8.24
N ASP A 138 -26.71 13.20 -9.50
CA ASP A 138 -25.91 14.33 -9.99
C ASP A 138 -24.63 14.60 -9.16
N GLY A 139 -24.01 13.53 -8.62
CA GLY A 139 -22.80 13.60 -7.84
C GLY A 139 -23.00 13.87 -6.34
N ASN A 140 -24.23 14.05 -5.89
CA ASN A 140 -24.55 14.28 -4.48
C ASN A 140 -24.38 13.00 -3.63
N SER A 141 -24.45 11.84 -4.26
CA SER A 141 -24.33 10.55 -3.61
C SER A 141 -23.38 9.66 -4.40
N PHE A 142 -22.87 8.61 -3.79
CA PHE A 142 -22.09 7.61 -4.51
C PHE A 142 -22.24 6.22 -3.87
N ILE A 143 -21.94 5.21 -4.69
CA ILE A 143 -21.69 3.83 -4.26
C ILE A 143 -20.28 3.47 -4.70
N GLY A 144 -19.53 2.82 -3.83
CA GLY A 144 -18.16 2.41 -4.08
C GLY A 144 -17.88 0.98 -3.69
N LEU A 145 -16.88 0.39 -4.34
CA LEU A 145 -16.34 -0.93 -4.07
C LEU A 145 -14.83 -0.83 -4.02
N MET A 146 -14.22 -1.45 -3.03
CA MET A 146 -12.78 -1.61 -2.96
C MET A 146 -12.42 -3.08 -2.72
N ALA A 147 -11.38 -3.53 -3.40
CA ALA A 147 -10.74 -4.81 -3.18
C ALA A 147 -9.24 -4.59 -3.02
N SER A 148 -8.64 -5.23 -2.03
CA SER A 148 -7.19 -5.25 -1.88
C SER A 148 -6.71 -6.68 -1.69
N ASN A 149 -5.55 -6.98 -2.24
CA ASN A 149 -4.87 -8.25 -2.09
C ASN A 149 -3.41 -8.00 -1.73
N TYR A 150 -2.95 -8.71 -0.72
CA TYR A 150 -1.56 -8.84 -0.34
C TYR A 150 -1.13 -10.29 -0.49
N SER A 151 -0.04 -10.54 -1.19
CA SER A 151 0.58 -11.85 -1.31
C SER A 151 2.07 -11.72 -1.06
N GLY A 152 2.57 -12.43 -0.05
CA GLY A 152 3.98 -12.38 0.34
C GLY A 152 4.34 -13.51 1.27
N LEU A 153 5.62 -13.73 1.47
CA LEU A 153 6.11 -14.68 2.46
C LEU A 153 6.05 -14.06 3.86
N ARG A 154 5.56 -14.83 4.79
CA ARG A 154 5.72 -14.53 6.21
C ARG A 154 7.07 -15.09 6.64
N GLY A 155 8.11 -14.23 6.61
CA GLY A 155 9.45 -14.63 7.05
C GLY A 155 9.48 -14.95 8.54
N ARG A 156 10.15 -16.03 8.90
CA ARG A 156 10.60 -16.31 10.25
C ARG A 156 12.09 -16.01 10.28
N TYR A 157 12.54 -15.20 11.22
CA TYR A 157 13.96 -14.99 11.44
C TYR A 157 14.51 -16.12 12.30
N GLU A 158 15.52 -16.79 11.81
CA GLU A 158 16.34 -17.66 12.65
C GLU A 158 17.55 -16.86 13.16
N THR A 159 17.67 -16.74 14.47
CA THR A 159 18.89 -16.25 15.09
C THR A 159 19.97 -17.33 14.98
N LEU A 160 21.12 -16.98 14.44
CA LEU A 160 22.29 -17.86 14.24
C LEU A 160 22.97 -18.38 15.54
N GLU A 161 22.27 -18.42 16.67
CA GLU A 161 22.85 -18.91 17.92
C GLU A 161 22.79 -20.42 18.10
N SER A 162 22.13 -21.16 17.27
CA SER A 162 22.18 -22.63 17.29
C SER A 162 22.14 -23.19 15.87
N ASN A 163 23.10 -24.06 15.57
CA ASN A 163 23.23 -24.82 14.33
C ASN A 163 22.05 -25.79 14.06
N VAL A 164 20.84 -25.39 14.30
CA VAL A 164 19.63 -26.17 14.01
C VAL A 164 18.92 -25.51 12.84
N TYR A 165 19.14 -26.04 11.68
CA TYR A 165 18.35 -25.73 10.48
C TYR A 165 16.99 -26.43 10.63
N GLU A 166 16.02 -25.78 11.21
CA GLU A 166 14.62 -26.19 11.01
C GLU A 166 14.10 -25.48 9.76
N GLU A 167 13.96 -26.23 8.70
CA GLU A 167 13.31 -25.89 7.46
C GLU A 167 11.80 -25.78 7.72
N GLU A 168 11.35 -24.74 8.40
CA GLU A 168 9.92 -24.48 8.53
C GLU A 168 9.40 -23.77 7.30
N ALA A 169 8.43 -24.43 6.71
CA ALA A 169 7.68 -24.16 5.50
C ALA A 169 7.50 -22.66 5.19
N ASN A 170 7.83 -22.30 3.96
CA ASN A 170 7.46 -21.07 3.29
C ASN A 170 5.94 -20.87 3.31
N ASN A 171 5.42 -20.28 4.38
CA ASN A 171 4.01 -19.92 4.46
C ASN A 171 3.78 -18.65 3.64
N ILE A 172 3.31 -18.83 2.42
CA ILE A 172 2.80 -17.70 1.63
C ILE A 172 1.54 -17.20 2.33
N LEU A 173 1.57 -15.95 2.74
CA LEU A 173 0.40 -15.25 3.24
C LEU A 173 -0.30 -14.58 2.06
N ASP A 174 -1.49 -15.02 1.75
CA ASP A 174 -2.36 -14.41 0.74
C ASP A 174 -3.62 -13.89 1.44
N VAL A 175 -3.74 -12.56 1.50
CA VAL A 175 -4.84 -11.90 2.21
C VAL A 175 -5.58 -11.01 1.23
N SER A 176 -6.88 -11.21 1.13
CA SER A 176 -7.77 -10.37 0.35
C SER A 176 -8.79 -9.68 1.24
N THR A 177 -9.01 -8.40 1.01
CA THR A 177 -10.00 -7.59 1.71
C THR A 177 -10.95 -6.97 0.69
N TYR A 178 -12.24 -7.00 0.99
CA TYR A 178 -13.28 -6.41 0.15
C TYR A 178 -14.14 -5.47 0.98
N SER A 179 -14.52 -4.35 0.41
CA SER A 179 -15.46 -3.43 1.04
C SER A 179 -16.43 -2.83 0.04
N ILE A 180 -17.58 -2.47 0.53
CA ILE A 180 -18.59 -1.66 -0.17
C ILE A 180 -18.85 -0.46 0.72
N ASP A 181 -18.85 0.72 0.14
CA ASP A 181 -19.17 1.96 0.81
C ASP A 181 -20.15 2.79 0.00
N SER A 182 -20.91 3.61 0.68
CA SER A 182 -21.83 4.53 0.03
C SER A 182 -21.97 5.81 0.85
N LYS A 183 -22.26 6.88 0.15
CA LYS A 183 -22.63 8.16 0.75
C LYS A 183 -23.92 8.62 0.11
N HIS A 184 -24.91 8.96 0.92
CA HIS A 184 -26.20 9.46 0.48
C HIS A 184 -26.44 10.84 1.05
N ASN A 185 -26.53 11.83 0.19
CA ASN A 185 -26.98 13.18 0.53
C ASN A 185 -28.39 13.34 -0.03
N LEU A 186 -29.38 13.13 0.81
CA LEU A 186 -30.79 13.33 0.51
C LEU A 186 -31.15 14.78 0.89
N PHE A 187 -31.94 15.46 0.07
CA PHE A 187 -32.52 16.78 0.36
C PHE A 187 -31.54 17.95 0.40
N ASP A 188 -30.56 18.04 -0.53
CA ASP A 188 -29.65 19.21 -0.67
C ASP A 188 -29.05 19.76 0.63
N ASN A 189 -28.81 18.90 1.63
CA ASN A 189 -28.39 19.27 2.99
C ASN A 189 -29.31 20.29 3.69
N ARG A 190 -30.58 20.35 3.32
CA ARG A 190 -31.56 21.18 4.01
C ARG A 190 -32.26 20.36 5.10
N LEU A 191 -31.62 20.27 6.25
CA LEU A 191 -32.20 19.96 7.54
C LEU A 191 -31.70 20.98 8.54
#